data_bd15790c978e1656bf2139fd876cee2f
#
_entry.id   bd15790c978e1656bf2139fd876cee2f
#
_cell.length_a   1.000
_cell.length_b   1.000
_cell.length_c   1.000
_cell.angle_alpha   90.00
_cell.angle_beta   90.00
_cell.angle_gamma   90.00
#
_symmetry.space_group_name_H-M   'P 1'
#
loop_
_entity.id
_entity.type
_entity.pdbx_description
1 polymer ?
#
loop_
_entity_poly.entity_id
_entity_poly.type
_entity_poly.pdbx_seq_one_letter_code
_entity_poly.pdbx_strand_id
1 'polypeptide(L)'
;MKNRNKALLATLVSLFAISAIAQPNITVLATGGTIAGGGDSATSSSYQAGKVGIDALINAVPETKKIANLSGEQLVNIGSQDMNDQVWLALAKKINQDCDKTDGFVITHGTDTLEETAFFLDLTTQCKKPIVLVGAMRPSTALGADGPLNLYNAVVLATDKSAGERGVLMAMNDKVVQGRNVMKMSTTEVQVFDAVNSGAEGFIHDGKVTYFQAPQPRGDKAAFDVSKLEKLPAVGIVYNYANASAAPVKALREEGGEGIVSAGVGNGNMYKTVFDALAKAAKEDVVVVRSSRVPTGYTTRNAEVDDNLYGFVASERLNPQKARVLLQLALTQTKDPQQIQALFEKY
;
A
#
# COMPACT_ATOMS: atom_id res chain seq x y z
N MET A 1 25.34 -83.88 15.69
CA MET A 1 26.15 -82.66 15.49
C MET A 1 25.16 -81.48 15.22
N LYS A 2 25.01 -80.56 16.17
CA LYS A 2 24.01 -79.45 16.13
C LYS A 2 24.67 -78.16 15.67
N ASN A 3 24.29 -77.61 14.49
CA ASN A 3 24.66 -76.30 14.07
C ASN A 3 23.58 -75.28 14.57
N ARG A 4 24.02 -74.41 15.44
CA ARG A 4 23.21 -73.27 15.93
C ARG A 4 23.51 -72.05 15.06
N ASN A 5 22.59 -71.72 14.20
CA ASN A 5 22.60 -70.44 13.48
C ASN A 5 22.24 -69.33 14.45
N LYS A 6 23.15 -68.36 14.66
CA LYS A 6 22.92 -67.12 15.36
C LYS A 6 22.44 -66.08 14.32
N ALA A 7 21.19 -65.79 14.35
CA ALA A 7 20.65 -64.62 13.59
C ALA A 7 21.01 -63.31 14.31
N LEU A 8 21.81 -62.51 13.69
CA LEU A 8 22.10 -61.11 14.14
C LEU A 8 20.94 -60.20 13.72
N LEU A 9 20.17 -59.75 14.68
CA LEU A 9 19.12 -58.73 14.44
C LEU A 9 19.79 -57.37 14.46
N ALA A 10 20.01 -56.77 13.29
CA ALA A 10 20.49 -55.39 13.16
C ALA A 10 19.29 -54.44 13.25
N THR A 11 19.14 -53.78 14.39
CA THR A 11 18.12 -52.72 14.58
C THR A 11 18.60 -51.43 13.89
N LEU A 12 18.02 -51.11 12.75
CA LEU A 12 18.21 -49.81 12.08
C LEU A 12 17.48 -48.75 12.91
N VAL A 13 18.21 -47.95 13.67
CA VAL A 13 17.70 -46.73 14.28
C VAL A 13 17.73 -45.61 13.21
N SER A 14 16.61 -45.37 12.58
CA SER A 14 16.45 -44.22 11.69
C SER A 14 16.41 -42.93 12.53
N LEU A 15 17.52 -42.20 12.60
CA LEU A 15 17.54 -40.83 13.10
C LEU A 15 16.76 -39.95 12.12
N PHE A 16 15.53 -39.66 12.43
CA PHE A 16 14.84 -38.52 11.84
C PHE A 16 15.51 -37.25 12.36
N ALA A 17 16.39 -36.66 11.58
CA ALA A 17 16.88 -35.32 11.80
C ALA A 17 15.68 -34.39 11.60
N ILE A 18 15.03 -33.96 12.70
CA ILE A 18 14.10 -32.85 12.68
C ILE A 18 14.98 -31.63 12.36
N SER A 19 15.01 -31.22 11.08
CA SER A 19 15.58 -29.94 10.71
C SER A 19 14.77 -28.88 11.43
N ALA A 20 15.34 -28.26 12.45
CA ALA A 20 14.77 -27.07 13.04
C ALA A 20 14.67 -26.02 11.91
N ILE A 21 13.46 -25.78 11.43
CA ILE A 21 13.23 -24.71 10.46
C ILE A 21 13.56 -23.41 11.20
N ALA A 22 14.61 -22.73 10.76
CA ALA A 22 14.97 -21.42 11.32
C ALA A 22 13.80 -20.47 11.16
N GLN A 23 13.51 -19.69 12.19
CA GLN A 23 12.48 -18.66 12.12
C GLN A 23 12.84 -17.66 11.01
N PRO A 24 11.84 -17.21 10.22
CA PRO A 24 12.07 -16.21 9.18
C PRO A 24 12.51 -14.87 9.81
N ASN A 25 13.37 -14.17 9.10
CA ASN A 25 13.84 -12.84 9.48
C ASN A 25 12.91 -11.80 8.83
N ILE A 26 12.23 -10.99 9.63
CA ILE A 26 11.30 -9.95 9.16
C ILE A 26 11.85 -8.59 9.55
N THR A 27 11.96 -7.70 8.55
CA THR A 27 12.35 -6.30 8.76
C THR A 27 11.12 -5.44 8.94
N VAL A 28 11.04 -4.74 10.07
CA VAL A 28 9.96 -3.79 10.36
C VAL A 28 10.46 -2.38 10.06
N LEU A 29 9.91 -1.74 9.02
CA LEU A 29 10.18 -0.36 8.64
C LEU A 29 9.11 0.54 9.26
N ALA A 30 9.50 1.43 10.17
CA ALA A 30 8.54 2.30 10.84
C ALA A 30 8.51 3.70 10.22
N THR A 31 7.29 4.18 9.92
CA THR A 31 7.06 5.54 9.42
C THR A 31 6.30 6.43 10.41
N GLY A 32 5.85 5.88 11.55
CA GLY A 32 5.05 6.59 12.54
C GLY A 32 3.57 6.19 12.53
N GLY A 33 2.68 7.17 12.54
CA GLY A 33 1.24 6.96 12.52
C GLY A 33 0.63 6.65 13.89
N THR A 34 -0.68 6.34 13.89
CA THR A 34 -1.48 6.04 15.10
C THR A 34 -1.03 4.77 15.82
N ILE A 35 -0.55 3.77 15.08
CA ILE A 35 -0.04 2.51 15.66
C ILE A 35 1.14 2.79 16.61
N ALA A 36 1.94 3.81 16.30
CA ALA A 36 3.00 4.34 17.15
C ALA A 36 2.53 5.56 17.98
N GLY A 37 1.24 5.80 18.05
CA GLY A 37 0.65 6.93 18.74
C GLY A 37 0.41 6.67 20.23
N GLY A 38 0.46 7.74 21.02
CA GLY A 38 0.11 7.72 22.44
C GLY A 38 -0.67 8.97 22.84
N GLY A 39 -1.67 8.80 23.69
CA GLY A 39 -2.48 9.86 24.26
C GLY A 39 -2.47 9.80 25.78
N ASP A 40 -2.93 10.88 26.39
CA ASP A 40 -2.96 11.03 27.86
C ASP A 40 -4.22 10.40 28.50
N SER A 41 -5.20 9.99 27.69
CA SER A 41 -6.44 9.37 28.15
C SER A 41 -6.76 8.12 27.34
N ALA A 42 -7.13 7.05 28.03
CA ALA A 42 -7.52 5.79 27.41
C ALA A 42 -8.89 5.83 26.69
N THR A 43 -9.69 6.85 26.93
CA THR A 43 -11.06 7.01 26.39
C THR A 43 -11.19 8.21 25.44
N SER A 44 -10.14 9.00 25.27
CA SER A 44 -10.13 10.15 24.36
C SER A 44 -9.60 9.76 22.98
N SER A 45 -10.14 10.38 21.95
CA SER A 45 -9.60 10.32 20.59
C SER A 45 -8.41 11.25 20.37
N SER A 46 -8.02 12.07 21.37
CA SER A 46 -6.85 12.94 21.30
C SER A 46 -5.57 12.15 21.54
N TYR A 47 -4.66 12.16 20.61
CA TYR A 47 -3.34 11.49 20.71
C TYR A 47 -2.32 12.18 19.83
N GLN A 48 -1.03 11.89 20.07
CA GLN A 48 0.08 12.30 19.20
C GLN A 48 0.56 11.07 18.41
N ALA A 49 0.54 11.15 17.08
CA ALA A 49 1.09 10.14 16.20
C ALA A 49 2.62 10.04 16.39
N GLY A 50 3.18 8.84 16.24
CA GLY A 50 4.63 8.64 16.25
C GLY A 50 5.31 8.83 17.61
N LYS A 51 4.58 8.80 18.73
CA LYS A 51 5.15 8.97 20.06
C LYS A 51 6.00 7.79 20.53
N VAL A 52 5.76 6.60 19.98
CA VAL A 52 6.40 5.34 20.35
C VAL A 52 7.37 4.91 19.25
N GLY A 53 8.63 4.66 19.61
CA GLY A 53 9.64 4.17 18.67
C GLY A 53 9.45 2.69 18.31
N ILE A 54 10.09 2.25 17.23
CA ILE A 54 9.92 0.91 16.66
C ILE A 54 10.25 -0.22 17.66
N ASP A 55 11.31 -0.09 18.44
CA ASP A 55 11.68 -1.13 19.40
C ASP A 55 10.63 -1.33 20.49
N ALA A 56 10.00 -0.24 20.96
CA ALA A 56 8.91 -0.31 21.92
C ALA A 56 7.66 -0.94 21.32
N LEU A 57 7.36 -0.67 20.04
CA LEU A 57 6.27 -1.31 19.29
C LEU A 57 6.47 -2.83 19.18
N ILE A 58 7.65 -3.27 18.76
CA ILE A 58 7.99 -4.70 18.63
C ILE A 58 7.92 -5.37 20.01
N ASN A 59 8.45 -4.74 21.05
CA ASN A 59 8.44 -5.30 22.39
C ASN A 59 7.06 -5.32 23.06
N ALA A 60 6.12 -4.49 22.58
CA ALA A 60 4.73 -4.52 23.07
C ALA A 60 3.95 -5.77 22.59
N VAL A 61 4.47 -6.52 21.59
CA VAL A 61 3.84 -7.72 21.04
C VAL A 61 4.83 -8.90 21.09
N PRO A 62 5.16 -9.44 22.30
CA PRO A 62 6.17 -10.48 22.47
C PRO A 62 5.84 -11.80 21.73
N GLU A 63 4.58 -12.03 21.39
CA GLU A 63 4.09 -13.17 20.62
C GLU A 63 4.75 -13.25 19.24
N THR A 64 5.09 -12.12 18.64
CA THR A 64 5.79 -12.06 17.35
C THR A 64 7.14 -12.75 17.37
N LYS A 65 7.83 -12.73 18.52
CA LYS A 65 9.14 -13.42 18.70
C LYS A 65 9.04 -14.94 18.64
N LYS A 66 7.83 -15.51 18.76
CA LYS A 66 7.61 -16.96 18.62
C LYS A 66 7.51 -17.40 17.17
N ILE A 67 7.27 -16.46 16.23
CA ILE A 67 7.01 -16.75 14.81
C ILE A 67 8.07 -16.19 13.87
N ALA A 68 8.81 -15.16 14.29
CA ALA A 68 9.83 -14.52 13.46
C ALA A 68 10.94 -13.88 14.30
N ASN A 69 12.14 -13.74 13.70
CA ASN A 69 13.18 -12.86 14.18
C ASN A 69 12.92 -11.44 13.62
N LEU A 70 12.58 -10.48 14.48
CA LEU A 70 12.26 -9.13 14.05
C LEU A 70 13.48 -8.21 14.18
N SER A 71 13.73 -7.42 13.15
CA SER A 71 14.62 -6.26 13.17
C SER A 71 13.82 -5.01 12.86
N GLY A 72 13.93 -3.98 13.70
CA GLY A 72 13.23 -2.70 13.53
C GLY A 72 14.14 -1.61 12.98
N GLU A 73 13.65 -0.82 12.03
CA GLU A 73 14.31 0.39 11.54
C GLU A 73 13.31 1.55 11.47
N GLN A 74 13.62 2.65 12.15
CA GLN A 74 12.82 3.86 12.09
C GLN A 74 13.24 4.69 10.87
N LEU A 75 12.44 4.66 9.80
CA LEU A 75 12.74 5.42 8.59
C LEU A 75 12.37 6.90 8.76
N VAL A 76 11.16 7.16 9.24
CA VAL A 76 10.64 8.47 9.63
C VAL A 76 9.66 8.29 10.80
N ASN A 77 9.27 9.39 11.43
CA ASN A 77 8.29 9.36 12.52
C ASN A 77 7.28 10.50 12.37
N ILE A 78 6.30 10.31 11.48
CA ILE A 78 5.32 11.32 11.07
C ILE A 78 3.89 10.80 11.20
N GLY A 79 2.92 11.71 11.27
CA GLY A 79 1.54 11.39 10.93
C GLY A 79 1.43 11.17 9.42
N SER A 80 0.56 10.26 8.97
CA SER A 80 0.50 9.96 7.54
C SER A 80 -0.07 11.09 6.68
N GLN A 81 -0.74 12.09 7.27
CA GLN A 81 -1.09 13.32 6.57
C GLN A 81 0.13 14.11 6.08
N ASP A 82 1.31 13.88 6.68
CA ASP A 82 2.59 14.52 6.31
C ASP A 82 3.46 13.61 5.42
N MET A 83 2.89 12.49 4.93
CA MET A 83 3.57 11.61 3.97
C MET A 83 3.90 12.38 2.68
N ASN A 84 5.07 12.07 2.11
CA ASN A 84 5.58 12.79 0.95
C ASN A 84 6.41 11.90 0.03
N ASP A 85 6.75 12.45 -1.15
CA ASP A 85 7.48 11.74 -2.20
C ASP A 85 8.85 11.22 -1.74
N GLN A 86 9.57 11.97 -0.89
CA GLN A 86 10.89 11.57 -0.40
C GLN A 86 10.79 10.31 0.47
N VAL A 87 9.77 10.23 1.32
CA VAL A 87 9.54 9.05 2.17
C VAL A 87 9.14 7.84 1.31
N TRP A 88 8.28 8.02 0.29
CA TRP A 88 7.94 6.96 -0.64
C TRP A 88 9.16 6.43 -1.40
N LEU A 89 9.99 7.34 -1.94
CA LEU A 89 11.22 6.96 -2.65
C LEU A 89 12.21 6.26 -1.72
N ALA A 90 12.36 6.73 -0.48
CA ALA A 90 13.22 6.11 0.52
C ALA A 90 12.74 4.68 0.87
N LEU A 91 11.42 4.49 1.10
CA LEU A 91 10.82 3.18 1.34
C LEU A 91 11.08 2.20 0.19
N ALA A 92 10.77 2.60 -1.04
CA ALA A 92 10.94 1.74 -2.21
C ALA A 92 12.42 1.35 -2.42
N LYS A 93 13.34 2.31 -2.31
CA LYS A 93 14.79 2.06 -2.41
C LYS A 93 15.27 1.12 -1.31
N LYS A 94 14.85 1.35 -0.06
CA LYS A 94 15.23 0.51 1.09
C LYS A 94 14.74 -0.92 0.92
N ILE A 95 13.48 -1.14 0.57
CA ILE A 95 12.91 -2.47 0.32
C ILE A 95 13.68 -3.20 -0.78
N ASN A 96 13.96 -2.52 -1.90
CA ASN A 96 14.70 -3.13 -3.01
C ASN A 96 16.16 -3.46 -2.64
N GLN A 97 16.84 -2.61 -1.86
CA GLN A 97 18.22 -2.83 -1.40
C GLN A 97 18.35 -3.98 -0.38
N ASP A 98 17.35 -4.15 0.46
CA ASP A 98 17.39 -5.11 1.57
C ASP A 98 16.59 -6.39 1.28
N CYS A 99 16.08 -6.56 0.06
CA CYS A 99 15.25 -7.71 -0.33
C CYS A 99 15.92 -9.06 -0.04
N ASP A 100 17.22 -9.17 -0.28
CA ASP A 100 17.97 -10.41 -0.06
C ASP A 100 18.42 -10.60 1.39
N LYS A 101 18.25 -9.59 2.26
CA LYS A 101 18.69 -9.63 3.66
C LYS A 101 17.59 -10.06 4.63
N THR A 102 16.35 -10.19 4.15
CA THR A 102 15.17 -10.50 4.96
C THR A 102 14.26 -11.47 4.24
N ASP A 103 13.37 -12.13 4.96
CA ASP A 103 12.35 -13.02 4.41
C ASP A 103 11.02 -12.28 4.14
N GLY A 104 10.86 -11.08 4.69
CA GLY A 104 9.68 -10.24 4.47
C GLY A 104 9.81 -8.87 5.14
N PHE A 105 8.92 -7.95 4.77
CA PHE A 105 8.84 -6.60 5.31
C PHE A 105 7.48 -6.35 5.96
N VAL A 106 7.49 -5.69 7.11
CA VAL A 106 6.31 -5.07 7.71
C VAL A 106 6.55 -3.57 7.76
N ILE A 107 5.60 -2.77 7.28
CA ILE A 107 5.70 -1.31 7.27
C ILE A 107 4.62 -0.76 8.18
N THR A 108 5.01 -0.18 9.33
CA THR A 108 4.05 0.51 10.20
C THR A 108 3.78 1.91 9.65
N HIS A 109 2.49 2.24 9.48
CA HIS A 109 2.06 3.44 8.77
C HIS A 109 0.81 4.03 9.41
N GLY A 110 0.62 5.34 9.31
CA GLY A 110 -0.65 5.97 9.66
C GLY A 110 -1.71 5.70 8.59
N THR A 111 -2.97 5.65 9.00
CA THR A 111 -4.04 5.14 8.13
C THR A 111 -4.51 6.12 7.06
N ASP A 112 -4.24 7.44 7.16
CA ASP A 112 -4.82 8.46 6.27
C ASP A 112 -4.36 8.34 4.83
N THR A 113 -3.07 8.06 4.61
CA THR A 113 -2.48 7.90 3.27
C THR A 113 -1.88 6.52 3.03
N LEU A 114 -2.23 5.53 3.87
CA LEU A 114 -1.73 4.16 3.73
C LEU A 114 -2.03 3.58 2.34
N GLU A 115 -3.21 3.83 1.79
CA GLU A 115 -3.62 3.31 0.48
C GLU A 115 -2.75 3.84 -0.66
N GLU A 116 -2.30 5.10 -0.57
CA GLU A 116 -1.40 5.72 -1.54
C GLU A 116 0.00 5.11 -1.46
N THR A 117 0.54 5.00 -0.24
CA THR A 117 1.85 4.37 0.00
C THR A 117 1.85 2.90 -0.44
N ALA A 118 0.79 2.15 -0.13
CA ALA A 118 0.67 0.75 -0.54
C ALA A 118 0.66 0.59 -2.06
N PHE A 119 -0.08 1.44 -2.76
CA PHE A 119 -0.14 1.43 -4.22
C PHE A 119 1.18 1.88 -4.85
N PHE A 120 1.82 2.92 -4.32
CA PHE A 120 3.15 3.35 -4.78
C PHE A 120 4.19 2.22 -4.66
N LEU A 121 4.26 1.55 -3.52
CA LEU A 121 5.19 0.44 -3.30
C LEU A 121 4.86 -0.77 -4.18
N ASP A 122 3.58 -1.06 -4.44
CA ASP A 122 3.18 -2.14 -5.35
C ASP A 122 3.69 -1.92 -6.78
N LEU A 123 3.76 -0.66 -7.22
CA LEU A 123 4.24 -0.29 -8.55
C LEU A 123 5.77 -0.15 -8.65
N THR A 124 6.49 0.06 -7.53
CA THR A 124 7.91 0.45 -7.55
C THR A 124 8.86 -0.55 -6.90
N THR A 125 8.34 -1.55 -6.17
CA THR A 125 9.20 -2.57 -5.55
C THR A 125 9.43 -3.76 -6.49
N GLN A 126 10.69 -4.19 -6.58
CA GLN A 126 11.11 -5.38 -7.35
C GLN A 126 11.21 -6.63 -6.46
N CYS A 127 11.15 -6.43 -5.15
CA CYS A 127 11.27 -7.48 -4.16
C CYS A 127 10.07 -8.44 -4.22
N LYS A 128 10.34 -9.74 -4.36
CA LYS A 128 9.33 -10.81 -4.37
C LYS A 128 9.04 -11.38 -2.97
N LYS A 129 9.64 -10.81 -1.94
CA LYS A 129 9.32 -11.16 -0.56
C LYS A 129 8.01 -10.50 -0.14
N PRO A 130 7.30 -11.02 0.86
CA PRO A 130 6.13 -10.35 1.42
C PRO A 130 6.43 -8.91 1.84
N ILE A 131 5.58 -7.98 1.43
CA ILE A 131 5.62 -6.57 1.85
C ILE A 131 4.24 -6.24 2.39
N VAL A 132 4.15 -5.99 3.70
CA VAL A 132 2.88 -5.84 4.42
C VAL A 132 2.82 -4.49 5.11
N LEU A 133 1.86 -3.64 4.75
CA LEU A 133 1.56 -2.41 5.47
C LEU A 133 0.59 -2.72 6.62
N VAL A 134 0.79 -2.02 7.73
CA VAL A 134 -0.07 -2.12 8.92
C VAL A 134 -0.21 -0.78 9.61
N GLY A 135 -1.38 -0.52 10.15
CA GLY A 135 -1.68 0.66 10.94
C GLY A 135 -2.57 0.35 12.13
N ALA A 136 -3.07 1.39 12.79
CA ALA A 136 -4.08 1.29 13.82
C ALA A 136 -5.01 2.50 13.77
N MET A 137 -6.28 2.31 14.17
CA MET A 137 -7.24 3.39 14.29
C MET A 137 -7.27 3.98 15.69
N ARG A 138 -6.80 3.22 16.69
CA ARG A 138 -6.73 3.64 18.08
C ARG A 138 -5.27 3.69 18.53
N PRO A 139 -4.85 4.75 19.28
CA PRO A 139 -3.50 4.84 19.80
C PRO A 139 -3.21 3.70 20.79
N SER A 140 -1.95 3.38 21.00
CA SER A 140 -1.52 2.28 21.89
C SER A 140 -2.01 2.41 23.33
N THR A 141 -2.34 3.61 23.79
CA THR A 141 -2.87 3.93 25.13
C THR A 141 -4.38 3.81 25.25
N ALA A 142 -5.11 3.62 24.14
CA ALA A 142 -6.58 3.55 24.17
C ALA A 142 -7.11 2.22 24.70
N LEU A 143 -8.28 2.26 25.36
CA LEU A 143 -9.04 1.05 25.62
C LEU A 143 -9.45 0.39 24.29
N GLY A 144 -9.10 -0.89 24.13
CA GLY A 144 -9.35 -1.61 22.88
C GLY A 144 -8.47 -1.14 21.72
N ALA A 145 -7.22 -0.76 22.01
CA ALA A 145 -6.20 -0.49 20.99
C ALA A 145 -6.09 -1.67 20.02
N ASP A 146 -6.19 -1.39 18.72
CA ASP A 146 -6.17 -2.40 17.66
C ASP A 146 -4.75 -2.67 17.13
N GLY A 147 -3.80 -1.79 17.42
CA GLY A 147 -2.41 -1.87 16.96
C GLY A 147 -1.69 -3.18 17.27
N PRO A 148 -1.73 -3.71 18.50
CA PRO A 148 -1.00 -4.93 18.85
C PRO A 148 -1.41 -6.16 18.02
N LEU A 149 -2.70 -6.42 17.85
CA LEU A 149 -3.20 -7.53 17.03
C LEU A 149 -2.93 -7.30 15.55
N ASN A 150 -3.10 -6.06 15.07
CA ASN A 150 -2.77 -5.72 13.68
C ASN A 150 -1.27 -5.96 13.38
N LEU A 151 -0.36 -5.57 14.29
CA LEU A 151 1.07 -5.82 14.13
C LEU A 151 1.39 -7.31 14.13
N TYR A 152 0.82 -8.08 15.05
CA TYR A 152 0.97 -9.54 15.09
C TYR A 152 0.53 -10.17 13.76
N ASN A 153 -0.65 -9.84 13.27
CA ASN A 153 -1.19 -10.34 12.02
C ASN A 153 -0.34 -9.93 10.81
N ALA A 154 0.20 -8.71 10.80
CA ALA A 154 1.11 -8.27 9.75
C ALA A 154 2.41 -9.11 9.72
N VAL A 155 2.95 -9.45 10.89
CA VAL A 155 4.12 -10.34 10.99
C VAL A 155 3.75 -11.75 10.53
N VAL A 156 2.61 -12.30 10.94
CA VAL A 156 2.11 -13.61 10.45
C VAL A 156 2.05 -13.60 8.92
N LEU A 157 1.46 -12.57 8.32
CA LEU A 157 1.36 -12.45 6.86
C LEU A 157 2.75 -12.32 6.19
N ALA A 158 3.66 -11.57 6.81
CA ALA A 158 5.02 -11.39 6.30
C ALA A 158 5.87 -12.67 6.36
N THR A 159 5.53 -13.63 7.23
CA THR A 159 6.20 -14.95 7.28
C THR A 159 5.67 -15.94 6.24
N ASP A 160 4.52 -15.66 5.63
CA ASP A 160 3.93 -16.49 4.58
C ASP A 160 4.55 -16.17 3.22
N LYS A 161 5.41 -17.05 2.72
CA LYS A 161 6.10 -16.87 1.44
C LYS A 161 5.15 -16.63 0.26
N SER A 162 3.94 -17.20 0.30
CA SER A 162 2.93 -17.04 -0.76
C SER A 162 2.37 -15.60 -0.82
N ALA A 163 2.51 -14.82 0.25
CA ALA A 163 2.16 -13.41 0.26
C ALA A 163 3.03 -12.58 -0.71
N GLY A 164 4.29 -12.97 -0.92
CA GLY A 164 5.19 -12.29 -1.86
C GLY A 164 4.73 -12.34 -3.33
N GLU A 165 3.92 -13.33 -3.69
CA GLU A 165 3.36 -13.48 -5.03
C GLU A 165 2.12 -12.58 -5.26
N ARG A 166 1.61 -11.93 -4.21
CA ARG A 166 0.34 -11.19 -4.21
C ARG A 166 0.49 -9.67 -4.30
N GLY A 167 1.72 -9.19 -4.43
CA GLY A 167 2.00 -7.77 -4.40
C GLY A 167 2.20 -7.23 -2.99
N VAL A 168 2.10 -5.93 -2.88
CA VAL A 168 2.07 -5.26 -1.58
C VAL A 168 0.70 -5.48 -0.94
N LEU A 169 0.70 -5.90 0.31
CA LEU A 169 -0.51 -6.22 1.07
C LEU A 169 -0.69 -5.27 2.25
N MET A 170 -1.91 -5.10 2.69
CA MET A 170 -2.28 -4.46 3.94
C MET A 170 -2.91 -5.51 4.86
N ALA A 171 -2.51 -5.52 6.13
CA ALA A 171 -3.10 -6.36 7.18
C ALA A 171 -3.64 -5.47 8.31
N MET A 172 -4.94 -5.36 8.42
CA MET A 172 -5.63 -4.69 9.54
C MET A 172 -6.99 -5.32 9.80
N ASN A 173 -7.37 -5.38 11.08
CA ASN A 173 -8.67 -5.91 11.51
C ASN A 173 -8.96 -7.30 10.87
N ASP A 174 -7.98 -8.19 10.97
CA ASP A 174 -7.97 -9.57 10.45
C ASP A 174 -8.11 -9.69 8.92
N LYS A 175 -8.31 -8.61 8.18
CA LYS A 175 -8.39 -8.60 6.72
C LYS A 175 -7.01 -8.49 6.07
N VAL A 176 -6.85 -9.18 4.96
CA VAL A 176 -5.74 -9.03 4.01
C VAL A 176 -6.28 -8.40 2.73
N VAL A 177 -5.74 -7.25 2.36
CA VAL A 177 -6.16 -6.51 1.17
C VAL A 177 -4.94 -6.13 0.33
N GLN A 178 -5.05 -6.26 -0.99
CA GLN A 178 -3.98 -5.83 -1.90
C GLN A 178 -3.80 -4.31 -1.89
N GLY A 179 -2.56 -3.83 -1.91
CA GLY A 179 -2.24 -2.41 -1.90
C GLY A 179 -2.88 -1.61 -3.04
N ARG A 180 -3.02 -2.22 -4.22
CA ARG A 180 -3.71 -1.61 -5.36
C ARG A 180 -5.21 -1.41 -5.12
N ASN A 181 -5.84 -2.23 -4.28
CA ASN A 181 -7.28 -2.28 -4.08
C ASN A 181 -7.74 -1.66 -2.76
N VAL A 182 -6.84 -1.52 -1.78
CA VAL A 182 -7.18 -1.00 -0.45
C VAL A 182 -7.66 0.44 -0.52
N MET A 183 -8.75 0.75 0.19
CA MET A 183 -9.31 2.10 0.34
C MET A 183 -9.72 2.36 1.77
N LYS A 184 -9.46 3.58 2.28
CA LYS A 184 -9.93 4.02 3.58
C LYS A 184 -11.41 4.43 3.48
N MET A 185 -12.31 3.64 4.07
CA MET A 185 -13.75 3.79 3.93
C MET A 185 -14.44 4.43 5.15
N SER A 186 -13.75 4.50 6.28
CA SER A 186 -14.28 5.13 7.49
C SER A 186 -13.24 6.06 8.12
N THR A 187 -13.71 7.12 8.75
CA THR A 187 -12.86 8.07 9.48
C THR A 187 -12.52 7.61 10.89
N THR A 188 -13.31 6.72 11.49
CA THR A 188 -13.25 6.39 12.94
C THR A 188 -13.35 4.91 13.27
N GLU A 189 -13.94 4.09 12.40
CA GLU A 189 -14.12 2.66 12.68
C GLU A 189 -12.81 1.89 12.63
N VAL A 190 -12.68 0.84 13.45
CA VAL A 190 -11.52 -0.06 13.44
C VAL A 190 -11.46 -0.82 12.11
N GLN A 191 -12.61 -1.27 11.60
CA GLN A 191 -12.74 -1.83 10.25
C GLN A 191 -12.75 -0.72 9.20
N VAL A 192 -11.65 -0.03 9.06
CA VAL A 192 -11.53 1.20 8.27
C VAL A 192 -11.24 0.95 6.80
N PHE A 193 -10.54 -0.14 6.46
CA PHE A 193 -10.13 -0.44 5.09
C PHE A 193 -10.99 -1.52 4.43
N ASP A 194 -11.26 -1.29 3.16
CA ASP A 194 -11.90 -2.28 2.31
C ASP A 194 -11.35 -2.23 0.88
N ALA A 195 -11.70 -3.21 0.08
CA ALA A 195 -11.44 -3.30 -1.36
C ALA A 195 -12.78 -3.35 -2.09
N VAL A 196 -13.44 -2.20 -2.17
CA VAL A 196 -14.86 -2.08 -2.57
C VAL A 196 -15.18 -2.60 -3.97
N ASN A 197 -14.20 -2.61 -4.88
CA ASN A 197 -14.37 -3.08 -6.27
C ASN A 197 -13.88 -4.53 -6.48
N SER A 198 -13.09 -5.11 -5.58
CA SER A 198 -12.44 -6.42 -5.80
C SER A 198 -12.63 -7.42 -4.67
N GLY A 199 -13.03 -6.95 -3.48
CA GLY A 199 -13.05 -7.75 -2.27
C GLY A 199 -11.67 -7.92 -1.61
N ALA A 200 -11.67 -8.52 -0.43
CA ALA A 200 -10.45 -8.84 0.30
C ALA A 200 -9.68 -9.98 -0.37
N GLU A 201 -8.36 -9.97 -0.22
CA GLU A 201 -7.47 -11.05 -0.68
C GLU A 201 -7.58 -12.31 0.21
N GLY A 202 -7.85 -12.10 1.49
CA GLY A 202 -7.96 -13.13 2.49
C GLY A 202 -8.21 -12.58 3.88
N PHE A 203 -8.06 -13.44 4.87
CA PHE A 203 -8.13 -13.08 6.28
C PHE A 203 -7.08 -13.83 7.10
N ILE A 204 -6.81 -13.32 8.31
CA ILE A 204 -5.91 -13.92 9.29
C ILE A 204 -6.72 -14.27 10.52
N HIS A 205 -6.66 -15.52 10.96
CA HIS A 205 -7.34 -15.99 12.16
C HIS A 205 -6.48 -17.03 12.87
N ASP A 206 -6.34 -16.91 14.19
CA ASP A 206 -5.51 -17.81 15.01
C ASP A 206 -4.08 -18.02 14.45
N GLY A 207 -3.46 -16.93 13.97
CA GLY A 207 -2.11 -16.97 13.41
C GLY A 207 -2.00 -17.70 12.07
N LYS A 208 -3.11 -17.89 11.36
CA LYS A 208 -3.15 -18.52 10.03
C LYS A 208 -3.73 -17.59 8.99
N VAL A 209 -3.06 -17.51 7.85
CA VAL A 209 -3.56 -16.79 6.68
C VAL A 209 -4.42 -17.71 5.84
N THR A 210 -5.58 -17.25 5.43
CA THR A 210 -6.46 -17.93 4.46
C THR A 210 -6.74 -16.99 3.32
N TYR A 211 -6.36 -17.37 2.10
CA TYR A 211 -6.62 -16.59 0.90
C TYR A 211 -7.90 -17.08 0.20
N PHE A 212 -8.63 -16.15 -0.39
CA PHE A 212 -9.87 -16.44 -1.11
C PHE A 212 -9.63 -16.84 -2.57
N GLN A 213 -8.47 -16.47 -3.12
CA GLN A 213 -8.13 -16.70 -4.52
C GLN A 213 -6.64 -16.98 -4.70
N ALA A 214 -6.30 -17.55 -5.84
CA ALA A 214 -4.90 -17.72 -6.23
C ALA A 214 -4.23 -16.35 -6.45
N PRO A 215 -2.90 -16.25 -6.26
CA PRO A 215 -2.19 -15.01 -6.54
C PRO A 215 -2.33 -14.65 -8.02
N GLN A 216 -2.50 -13.36 -8.29
CA GLN A 216 -2.45 -12.84 -9.65
C GLN A 216 -0.99 -12.78 -10.11
N PRO A 217 -0.66 -13.25 -11.33
CA PRO A 217 0.71 -13.19 -11.82
C PRO A 217 1.25 -11.77 -11.82
N ARG A 218 2.37 -11.55 -11.14
CA ARG A 218 3.12 -10.30 -11.20
C ARG A 218 4.27 -10.46 -12.18
N GLY A 219 4.55 -9.39 -12.94
CA GLY A 219 5.74 -9.36 -13.78
C GLY A 219 7.04 -9.51 -12.96
N ASP A 220 8.12 -9.89 -13.62
CA ASP A 220 9.42 -10.10 -12.97
C ASP A 220 10.12 -8.80 -12.54
N LYS A 221 9.61 -7.65 -12.94
CA LYS A 221 10.16 -6.33 -12.63
C LYS A 221 9.08 -5.42 -12.06
N ALA A 222 9.50 -4.44 -11.28
CA ALA A 222 8.62 -3.33 -10.91
C ALA A 222 8.06 -2.66 -12.17
N ALA A 223 6.86 -2.12 -12.06
CA ALA A 223 6.24 -1.35 -13.13
C ALA A 223 7.06 -0.09 -13.45
N PHE A 224 7.62 0.53 -12.42
CA PHE A 224 8.42 1.75 -12.52
C PHE A 224 9.71 1.61 -11.70
N ASP A 225 10.84 1.92 -12.32
CA ASP A 225 12.14 1.98 -11.64
C ASP A 225 12.35 3.38 -11.04
N VAL A 226 12.34 3.45 -9.72
CA VAL A 226 12.55 4.70 -8.97
C VAL A 226 13.95 4.79 -8.33
N SER A 227 14.84 3.86 -8.64
CA SER A 227 16.16 3.77 -7.98
C SER A 227 17.00 5.03 -8.10
N LYS A 228 16.89 5.75 -9.23
CA LYS A 228 17.63 6.98 -9.54
C LYS A 228 16.84 8.26 -9.32
N LEU A 229 15.55 8.16 -8.97
CA LEU A 229 14.72 9.34 -8.78
C LEU A 229 15.01 9.99 -7.42
N GLU A 230 15.12 11.30 -7.41
CA GLU A 230 15.24 12.12 -6.19
C GLU A 230 13.93 12.82 -5.85
N LYS A 231 13.05 13.01 -6.84
CA LYS A 231 11.71 13.60 -6.71
C LYS A 231 10.77 12.99 -7.73
N LEU A 232 9.48 13.10 -7.47
CA LEU A 232 8.42 12.75 -8.43
C LEU A 232 7.92 14.01 -9.16
N PRO A 233 7.35 13.84 -10.37
CA PRO A 233 6.66 14.93 -11.07
C PRO A 233 5.54 15.55 -10.24
N ALA A 234 5.34 16.85 -10.35
CA ALA A 234 4.31 17.59 -9.61
C ALA A 234 2.93 17.28 -10.18
N VAL A 235 2.08 16.60 -9.40
CA VAL A 235 0.69 16.26 -9.77
C VAL A 235 -0.25 16.66 -8.64
N GLY A 236 -1.27 17.44 -8.96
CA GLY A 236 -2.30 17.85 -8.00
C GLY A 236 -3.65 17.20 -8.27
N ILE A 237 -4.55 17.27 -7.27
CA ILE A 237 -5.93 16.80 -7.39
C ILE A 237 -6.88 18.00 -7.30
N VAL A 238 -7.81 18.10 -8.25
CA VAL A 238 -8.87 19.12 -8.25
C VAL A 238 -10.20 18.45 -7.94
N TYR A 239 -10.81 18.84 -6.84
CA TYR A 239 -12.07 18.26 -6.37
C TYR A 239 -13.27 18.99 -7.00
N ASN A 240 -14.18 18.24 -7.65
CA ASN A 240 -15.37 18.78 -8.28
C ASN A 240 -16.61 18.68 -7.39
N TYR A 241 -17.44 19.71 -7.45
CA TYR A 241 -18.70 19.84 -6.72
C TYR A 241 -19.64 20.77 -7.50
N ALA A 242 -20.89 20.91 -7.06
CA ALA A 242 -21.82 21.86 -7.68
C ALA A 242 -21.26 23.29 -7.63
N ASN A 243 -21.21 23.97 -8.78
CA ASN A 243 -20.62 25.29 -8.92
C ASN A 243 -19.12 25.38 -8.58
N ALA A 244 -18.34 24.34 -8.94
CA ALA A 244 -16.91 24.28 -8.67
C ALA A 244 -16.12 25.39 -9.36
N SER A 245 -15.11 25.92 -8.65
CA SER A 245 -14.21 26.96 -9.16
C SER A 245 -13.06 26.35 -9.98
N ALA A 246 -12.67 27.04 -11.06
CA ALA A 246 -11.43 26.70 -11.81
C ALA A 246 -10.14 27.22 -11.15
N ALA A 247 -10.22 27.94 -10.04
CA ALA A 247 -9.04 28.52 -9.37
C ALA A 247 -7.98 27.46 -9.00
N PRO A 248 -8.33 26.25 -8.47
CA PRO A 248 -7.33 25.23 -8.18
C PRO A 248 -6.57 24.75 -9.43
N VAL A 249 -7.20 24.65 -10.60
CA VAL A 249 -6.53 24.29 -11.85
C VAL A 249 -5.48 25.34 -12.23
N LYS A 250 -5.82 26.62 -12.08
CA LYS A 250 -4.90 27.73 -12.38
C LYS A 250 -3.71 27.72 -11.43
N ALA A 251 -3.95 27.59 -10.13
CA ALA A 251 -2.91 27.57 -9.12
C ALA A 251 -1.91 26.41 -9.34
N LEU A 252 -2.40 25.19 -9.58
CA LEU A 252 -1.53 24.03 -9.85
C LEU A 252 -0.66 24.25 -11.09
N ARG A 253 -1.16 24.90 -12.13
CA ARG A 253 -0.36 25.24 -13.33
C ARG A 253 0.69 26.30 -13.03
N GLU A 254 0.34 27.34 -12.28
CA GLU A 254 1.27 28.41 -11.88
C GLU A 254 2.39 27.91 -10.98
N GLU A 255 2.15 26.86 -10.19
CA GLU A 255 3.14 26.17 -9.37
C GLU A 255 4.01 25.16 -10.18
N GLY A 256 3.82 25.05 -11.50
CA GLY A 256 4.58 24.16 -12.36
C GLY A 256 4.09 22.71 -12.36
N GLY A 257 2.82 22.49 -12.07
CA GLY A 257 2.19 21.16 -12.11
C GLY A 257 2.28 20.52 -13.50
N GLU A 258 2.82 19.31 -13.57
CA GLU A 258 2.97 18.52 -14.81
C GLU A 258 1.72 17.67 -15.10
N GLY A 259 0.94 17.39 -14.06
CA GLY A 259 -0.30 16.61 -14.16
C GLY A 259 -1.37 17.10 -13.21
N ILE A 260 -2.62 16.89 -13.57
CA ILE A 260 -3.79 17.21 -12.76
C ILE A 260 -4.77 16.03 -12.82
N VAL A 261 -5.15 15.52 -11.64
CA VAL A 261 -6.24 14.57 -11.50
C VAL A 261 -7.51 15.33 -11.14
N SER A 262 -8.55 15.16 -11.94
CA SER A 262 -9.88 15.70 -11.65
C SER A 262 -10.69 14.67 -10.85
N ALA A 263 -10.92 14.91 -9.57
CA ALA A 263 -11.87 14.14 -8.76
C ALA A 263 -13.29 14.58 -9.12
N GLY A 264 -13.82 14.03 -10.20
CA GLY A 264 -15.09 14.36 -10.79
C GLY A 264 -16.31 13.91 -10.00
N VAL A 265 -17.47 14.30 -10.44
CA VAL A 265 -18.76 13.78 -9.95
C VAL A 265 -19.26 12.67 -10.87
N GLY A 266 -20.07 11.76 -10.35
CA GLY A 266 -20.58 10.63 -11.16
C GLY A 266 -19.46 9.89 -11.88
N ASN A 267 -19.55 9.69 -13.19
CA ASN A 267 -18.57 9.02 -14.03
C ASN A 267 -17.40 9.95 -14.44
N GLY A 268 -16.83 10.68 -13.49
CA GLY A 268 -15.71 11.58 -13.73
C GLY A 268 -16.08 12.90 -14.40
N ASN A 269 -17.34 13.33 -14.29
CA ASN A 269 -17.83 14.59 -14.86
C ASN A 269 -17.34 15.80 -14.07
N MET A 270 -17.29 16.94 -14.73
CA MET A 270 -16.73 18.16 -14.19
C MET A 270 -17.71 19.34 -14.40
N TYR A 271 -17.69 20.28 -13.47
CA TYR A 271 -18.39 21.55 -13.70
C TYR A 271 -17.76 22.29 -14.89
N LYS A 272 -18.59 22.94 -15.71
CA LYS A 272 -18.16 23.50 -17.00
C LYS A 272 -16.91 24.39 -16.91
N THR A 273 -16.82 25.26 -15.92
CA THR A 273 -15.66 26.17 -15.79
C THR A 273 -14.35 25.40 -15.44
N VAL A 274 -14.46 24.31 -14.67
CA VAL A 274 -13.32 23.41 -14.37
C VAL A 274 -12.92 22.63 -15.62
N PHE A 275 -13.90 22.10 -16.37
CA PHE A 275 -13.66 21.42 -17.64
C PHE A 275 -12.91 22.32 -18.63
N ASP A 276 -13.39 23.55 -18.85
CA ASP A 276 -12.76 24.49 -19.78
C ASP A 276 -11.29 24.80 -19.36
N ALA A 277 -11.05 24.95 -18.06
CA ALA A 277 -9.71 25.19 -17.54
C ALA A 277 -8.78 23.97 -17.71
N LEU A 278 -9.28 22.75 -17.49
CA LEU A 278 -8.53 21.50 -17.69
C LEU A 278 -8.26 21.24 -19.17
N ALA A 279 -9.24 21.49 -20.06
CA ALA A 279 -9.05 21.39 -21.51
C ALA A 279 -8.01 22.38 -22.04
N LYS A 280 -7.93 23.57 -21.41
CA LYS A 280 -6.85 24.52 -21.69
C LYS A 280 -5.51 24.01 -21.18
N ALA A 281 -5.44 23.49 -19.95
CA ALA A 281 -4.21 22.95 -19.37
C ALA A 281 -3.64 21.80 -20.21
N ALA A 282 -4.49 20.89 -20.70
CA ALA A 282 -4.08 19.79 -21.58
C ALA A 282 -3.44 20.26 -22.90
N LYS A 283 -3.90 21.40 -23.47
CA LYS A 283 -3.29 22.01 -24.64
C LYS A 283 -1.92 22.67 -24.35
N GLU A 284 -1.59 22.85 -23.09
CA GLU A 284 -0.36 23.49 -22.60
C GLU A 284 0.53 22.45 -21.88
N ASP A 285 0.56 21.21 -22.40
CA ASP A 285 1.41 20.09 -21.96
C ASP A 285 1.22 19.60 -20.52
N VAL A 286 0.08 19.91 -19.88
CA VAL A 286 -0.30 19.34 -18.59
C VAL A 286 -1.15 18.09 -18.81
N VAL A 287 -0.74 16.96 -18.31
CA VAL A 287 -1.53 15.72 -18.44
C VAL A 287 -2.72 15.73 -17.49
N VAL A 288 -3.91 15.55 -18.03
CA VAL A 288 -5.17 15.57 -17.27
C VAL A 288 -5.73 14.15 -17.17
N VAL A 289 -5.95 13.70 -15.93
CA VAL A 289 -6.63 12.43 -15.64
C VAL A 289 -8.01 12.72 -15.07
N ARG A 290 -9.05 12.19 -15.70
CA ARG A 290 -10.40 12.16 -15.13
C ARG A 290 -10.55 10.96 -14.19
N SER A 291 -10.89 11.24 -12.95
CA SER A 291 -11.25 10.25 -11.92
C SER A 291 -12.56 10.66 -11.27
N SER A 292 -13.05 9.92 -10.33
CA SER A 292 -14.28 10.22 -9.62
C SER A 292 -14.09 10.26 -8.10
N ARG A 293 -14.81 11.17 -7.43
CA ARG A 293 -14.96 11.17 -5.98
C ARG A 293 -15.89 10.06 -5.45
N VAL A 294 -16.59 9.38 -6.37
CA VAL A 294 -17.43 8.23 -6.02
C VAL A 294 -16.53 7.03 -5.73
N PRO A 295 -16.67 6.36 -4.58
CA PRO A 295 -15.71 5.37 -4.13
C PRO A 295 -15.75 4.04 -4.91
N THR A 296 -16.81 3.77 -5.66
CA THR A 296 -16.99 2.51 -6.40
C THR A 296 -17.31 2.74 -7.87
N GLY A 297 -17.04 1.74 -8.70
CA GLY A 297 -17.26 1.79 -10.14
C GLY A 297 -16.02 2.25 -10.91
N TYR A 298 -16.21 2.54 -12.16
CA TYR A 298 -15.16 2.92 -13.12
C TYR A 298 -15.41 4.33 -13.62
N THR A 299 -14.34 5.07 -13.89
CA THR A 299 -14.38 6.27 -14.73
C THR A 299 -14.18 5.82 -16.18
N THR A 300 -15.29 5.73 -16.92
CA THR A 300 -15.32 5.16 -18.27
C THR A 300 -14.71 6.13 -19.28
N ARG A 301 -13.78 5.62 -20.10
CA ARG A 301 -13.18 6.40 -21.19
C ARG A 301 -14.21 6.69 -22.30
N ASN A 302 -14.16 7.90 -22.85
CA ASN A 302 -15.02 8.37 -23.96
C ASN A 302 -16.52 8.14 -23.74
N ALA A 303 -17.00 8.32 -22.48
CA ALA A 303 -18.43 8.25 -22.16
C ALA A 303 -19.12 9.60 -22.41
N GLU A 304 -19.35 10.38 -21.35
CA GLU A 304 -19.94 11.73 -21.49
C GLU A 304 -18.91 12.78 -21.91
N VAL A 305 -17.63 12.52 -21.67
CA VAL A 305 -16.50 13.35 -22.11
C VAL A 305 -15.75 12.58 -23.19
N ASP A 306 -15.49 13.23 -24.32
CA ASP A 306 -14.61 12.71 -25.36
C ASP A 306 -13.14 12.91 -24.95
N ASP A 307 -12.58 11.93 -24.23
CA ASP A 307 -11.21 11.99 -23.74
C ASP A 307 -10.19 12.10 -24.87
N ASN A 308 -10.45 11.44 -25.99
CA ASN A 308 -9.56 11.48 -27.15
C ASN A 308 -9.47 12.88 -27.75
N LEU A 309 -10.61 13.59 -27.84
CA LEU A 309 -10.67 14.95 -28.37
C LEU A 309 -9.90 15.95 -27.51
N TYR A 310 -9.98 15.80 -26.18
CA TYR A 310 -9.37 16.74 -25.23
C TYR A 310 -7.98 16.33 -24.76
N GLY A 311 -7.50 15.14 -25.13
CA GLY A 311 -6.24 14.59 -24.65
C GLY A 311 -6.27 14.22 -23.17
N PHE A 312 -7.45 13.83 -22.65
CA PHE A 312 -7.61 13.38 -21.29
C PHE A 312 -7.35 11.87 -21.16
N VAL A 313 -7.05 11.45 -19.94
CA VAL A 313 -6.89 10.06 -19.53
C VAL A 313 -8.04 9.72 -18.58
N ALA A 314 -8.67 8.58 -18.73
CA ALA A 314 -9.65 8.07 -17.78
C ALA A 314 -8.93 7.20 -16.72
N SER A 315 -9.27 7.42 -15.44
CA SER A 315 -8.62 6.71 -14.32
C SER A 315 -9.07 5.25 -14.16
N GLU A 316 -10.00 4.79 -14.98
CA GLU A 316 -10.56 3.46 -14.88
C GLU A 316 -11.11 3.19 -13.45
N ARG A 317 -10.54 2.23 -12.74
CA ARG A 317 -10.93 1.85 -11.38
C ARG A 317 -10.22 2.62 -10.27
N LEU A 318 -9.26 3.48 -10.61
CA LEU A 318 -8.46 4.18 -9.61
C LEU A 318 -9.20 5.40 -9.07
N ASN A 319 -9.29 5.50 -7.74
CA ASN A 319 -9.72 6.71 -7.07
C ASN A 319 -8.72 7.85 -7.29
N PRO A 320 -9.09 9.11 -7.02
CA PRO A 320 -8.25 10.26 -7.35
C PRO A 320 -6.83 10.20 -6.76
N GLN A 321 -6.67 9.76 -5.51
CA GLN A 321 -5.37 9.69 -4.85
C GLN A 321 -4.46 8.63 -5.46
N LYS A 322 -4.97 7.45 -5.81
CA LYS A 322 -4.19 6.43 -6.53
C LYS A 322 -3.94 6.81 -7.99
N ALA A 323 -4.92 7.43 -8.64
CA ALA A 323 -4.72 8.00 -9.98
C ALA A 323 -3.58 9.04 -9.99
N ARG A 324 -3.46 9.86 -8.93
CA ARG A 324 -2.33 10.78 -8.73
C ARG A 324 -1.00 10.03 -8.63
N VAL A 325 -0.93 8.99 -7.82
CA VAL A 325 0.29 8.17 -7.68
C VAL A 325 0.72 7.56 -9.02
N LEU A 326 -0.23 6.94 -9.76
CA LEU A 326 0.09 6.36 -11.05
C LEU A 326 0.51 7.42 -12.07
N LEU A 327 -0.15 8.59 -12.08
CA LEU A 327 0.22 9.69 -12.99
C LEU A 327 1.62 10.23 -12.68
N GLN A 328 1.98 10.42 -11.40
CA GLN A 328 3.35 10.82 -11.03
C GLN A 328 4.40 9.83 -11.57
N LEU A 329 4.15 8.54 -11.44
CA LEU A 329 5.06 7.50 -11.95
C LEU A 329 5.07 7.46 -13.48
N ALA A 330 3.92 7.57 -14.14
CA ALA A 330 3.80 7.59 -15.60
C ALA A 330 4.57 8.76 -16.22
N LEU A 331 4.48 9.95 -15.62
CA LEU A 331 5.18 11.16 -16.05
C LEU A 331 6.71 11.06 -15.95
N THR A 332 7.26 10.10 -15.23
CA THR A 332 8.70 9.78 -15.28
C THR A 332 9.12 9.11 -16.58
N GLN A 333 8.18 8.59 -17.37
CA GLN A 333 8.41 7.84 -18.60
C GLN A 333 7.90 8.55 -19.84
N THR A 334 6.72 9.16 -19.77
CA THR A 334 6.03 9.76 -20.94
C THR A 334 5.03 10.84 -20.52
N LYS A 335 4.75 11.78 -21.42
CA LYS A 335 3.63 12.74 -21.34
C LYS A 335 2.53 12.44 -22.36
N ASP A 336 2.69 11.40 -23.19
CA ASP A 336 1.70 11.02 -24.20
C ASP A 336 0.43 10.45 -23.50
N PRO A 337 -0.74 11.10 -23.66
CA PRO A 337 -1.98 10.63 -23.02
C PRO A 337 -2.39 9.20 -23.41
N GLN A 338 -2.08 8.76 -24.63
CA GLN A 338 -2.42 7.40 -25.08
C GLN A 338 -1.55 6.35 -24.38
N GLN A 339 -0.24 6.62 -24.24
CA GLN A 339 0.64 5.72 -23.49
C GLN A 339 0.29 5.70 -22.00
N ILE A 340 -0.06 6.85 -21.44
CA ILE A 340 -0.51 6.95 -20.05
C ILE A 340 -1.83 6.20 -19.86
N GLN A 341 -2.80 6.33 -20.79
CA GLN A 341 -4.04 5.57 -20.74
C GLN A 341 -3.80 4.06 -20.69
N ALA A 342 -2.88 3.55 -21.49
CA ALA A 342 -2.50 2.14 -21.47
C ALA A 342 -1.94 1.68 -20.10
N LEU A 343 -1.25 2.57 -19.37
CA LEU A 343 -0.81 2.30 -18.00
C LEU A 343 -2.01 2.24 -17.03
N PHE A 344 -3.00 3.15 -17.16
CA PHE A 344 -4.20 3.14 -16.33
C PHE A 344 -5.10 1.92 -16.59
N GLU A 345 -5.16 1.42 -17.83
CA GLU A 345 -5.87 0.18 -18.17
C GLU A 345 -5.16 -1.06 -17.59
N LYS A 346 -3.83 -1.00 -17.43
CA LYS A 346 -3.03 -2.12 -16.94
C LYS A 346 -3.01 -2.22 -15.42
N TYR A 347 -2.89 -1.10 -14.73
CA TYR A 347 -2.65 -1.02 -13.28
C TYR A 347 -3.87 -0.45 -12.54
#